data_0ad1b5003353fc1316fdd72066c59f53
#
_entry.id   0ad1b5003353fc1316fdd72066c59f53
#
_cell.length_a   1.000
_cell.length_b   1.000
_cell.length_c   1.000
_cell.angle_alpha   90.00
_cell.angle_beta   90.00
_cell.angle_gamma   90.00
#
_symmetry.space_group_name_H-M   'P 1'
#
loop_
_entity.id
_entity.type
_entity.pdbx_description
1 polymer ?
#
loop_
_entity_poly.entity_id
_entity_poly.type
_entity_poly.pdbx_seq_one_letter_code
_entity_poly.pdbx_strand_id
1 'polypeptide(L)'
;MSRRSYSDVATEIRRSIESGAFQRFERLPPSRTLAQDLGVARNTLRDALFQLEKEGLLETRPGSGTYVTAPKQEAIPAAVEEATPLELIDARFALEPHICRLCVLHSRREDFEVLDTLCARMEASLDDPIGFAEADTDFHGALASSTRNNLLIWLIGQINTVRSLDEWTRMRHLTLDEQIIRQYNAQHREVLNALRSREPERAAVKMKEHLETARMSLMRAAEA
;
A
#
# COMPACT_ATOMS: atom_id res chain seq x y z
N MET A 1 -28.10 -23.75 -12.31
CA MET A 1 -27.36 -22.87 -11.37
C MET A 1 -26.05 -23.54 -11.00
N SER A 2 -24.90 -22.95 -11.31
CA SER A 2 -23.60 -23.49 -10.96
C SER A 2 -23.47 -23.57 -9.44
N ARG A 3 -23.00 -24.71 -8.93
CA ARG A 3 -22.83 -24.97 -7.50
C ARG A 3 -21.62 -24.12 -7.03
N ARG A 4 -21.85 -23.12 -6.21
CA ARG A 4 -20.77 -22.26 -5.66
C ARG A 4 -19.73 -23.12 -4.93
N SER A 5 -18.46 -22.93 -5.26
CA SER A 5 -17.35 -23.64 -4.62
C SER A 5 -17.03 -23.04 -3.24
N TYR A 6 -16.30 -23.77 -2.41
CA TYR A 6 -15.82 -23.26 -1.13
C TYR A 6 -14.88 -22.05 -1.32
N SER A 7 -14.13 -22.00 -2.41
CA SER A 7 -13.25 -20.90 -2.77
C SER A 7 -14.02 -19.61 -3.07
N ASP A 8 -15.17 -19.70 -3.77
CA ASP A 8 -16.03 -18.54 -4.03
C ASP A 8 -16.60 -17.98 -2.73
N VAL A 9 -17.00 -18.88 -1.82
CA VAL A 9 -17.54 -18.52 -0.50
C VAL A 9 -16.47 -17.88 0.38
N ALA A 10 -15.25 -18.43 0.40
CA ALA A 10 -14.13 -17.87 1.12
C ALA A 10 -13.78 -16.46 0.61
N THR A 11 -13.78 -16.26 -0.72
CA THR A 11 -13.54 -14.95 -1.34
C THR A 11 -14.59 -13.91 -0.96
N GLU A 12 -15.87 -14.30 -0.89
CA GLU A 12 -16.95 -13.40 -0.49
C GLU A 12 -16.85 -13.00 0.98
N ILE A 13 -16.59 -13.96 1.89
CA ILE A 13 -16.41 -13.68 3.32
C ILE A 13 -15.17 -12.78 3.52
N ARG A 14 -14.07 -13.04 2.81
CA ARG A 14 -12.86 -12.20 2.85
C ARG A 14 -13.16 -10.75 2.46
N ARG A 15 -13.89 -10.52 1.36
CA ARG A 15 -14.33 -9.19 0.96
C ARG A 15 -15.18 -8.50 2.01
N SER A 16 -16.07 -9.26 2.68
CA SER A 16 -16.91 -8.72 3.75
C SER A 16 -16.09 -8.31 4.97
N ILE A 17 -14.99 -9.01 5.27
CA ILE A 17 -14.04 -8.63 6.33
C ILE A 17 -13.24 -7.38 5.89
N GLU A 18 -12.69 -7.38 4.68
CA GLU A 18 -11.89 -6.27 4.13
C GLU A 18 -12.71 -4.98 3.98
N SER A 19 -14.00 -5.08 3.63
CA SER A 19 -14.91 -3.93 3.53
C SER A 19 -15.47 -3.45 4.87
N GLY A 20 -15.16 -4.15 5.98
CA GLY A 20 -15.67 -3.82 7.31
C GLY A 20 -17.13 -4.25 7.57
N ALA A 21 -17.74 -5.03 6.66
CA ALA A 21 -19.08 -5.60 6.88
C ALA A 21 -19.07 -6.61 8.06
N PHE A 22 -17.93 -7.27 8.28
CA PHE A 22 -17.61 -7.99 9.53
C PHE A 22 -16.44 -7.29 10.20
N GLN A 23 -16.66 -6.79 11.42
CA GLN A 23 -15.64 -6.03 12.15
C GLN A 23 -14.62 -6.97 12.84
N ARG A 24 -13.46 -6.43 13.18
CA ARG A 24 -12.44 -7.16 13.96
C ARG A 24 -13.02 -7.60 15.31
N PHE A 25 -12.71 -8.84 15.68
CA PHE A 25 -13.20 -9.49 16.90
C PHE A 25 -14.72 -9.74 16.92
N GLU A 26 -15.43 -9.40 15.84
CA GLU A 26 -16.84 -9.71 15.70
C GLU A 26 -17.05 -11.21 15.55
N ARG A 27 -18.10 -11.72 16.18
CA ARG A 27 -18.53 -13.09 16.00
C ARG A 27 -19.34 -13.20 14.71
N LEU A 28 -18.93 -14.10 13.82
CA LEU A 28 -19.72 -14.41 12.62
C LEU A 28 -21.09 -15.00 13.01
N PRO A 29 -22.10 -14.80 12.19
CA PRO A 29 -23.40 -15.45 12.36
C PRO A 29 -23.23 -16.96 12.51
N PRO A 30 -24.11 -17.65 13.23
CA PRO A 30 -24.07 -19.11 13.36
C PRO A 30 -23.98 -19.75 11.97
N SER A 31 -23.14 -20.79 11.82
CA SER A 31 -22.87 -21.43 10.52
C SER A 31 -24.12 -21.87 9.76
N ARG A 32 -25.22 -22.14 10.47
CA ARG A 32 -26.52 -22.46 9.85
C ARG A 32 -27.10 -21.23 9.14
N THR A 33 -27.12 -20.10 9.82
CA THR A 33 -27.61 -18.82 9.29
C THR A 33 -26.73 -18.35 8.14
N LEU A 34 -25.43 -18.30 8.37
CA LEU A 34 -24.47 -17.85 7.34
C LEU A 34 -24.51 -18.71 6.07
N ALA A 35 -24.71 -20.03 6.19
CA ALA A 35 -24.88 -20.91 5.03
C ALA A 35 -26.18 -20.62 4.26
N GLN A 36 -27.26 -20.28 4.96
CA GLN A 36 -28.52 -19.88 4.36
C GLN A 36 -28.40 -18.53 3.63
N ASP A 37 -27.78 -17.54 4.27
CA ASP A 37 -27.60 -16.18 3.72
C ASP A 37 -26.73 -16.21 2.46
N LEU A 38 -25.69 -17.05 2.43
CA LEU A 38 -24.80 -17.23 1.28
C LEU A 38 -25.36 -18.21 0.22
N GLY A 39 -26.49 -18.88 0.50
CA GLY A 39 -27.13 -19.83 -0.42
C GLY A 39 -26.28 -21.07 -0.72
N VAL A 40 -25.52 -21.58 0.27
CA VAL A 40 -24.59 -22.71 0.09
C VAL A 40 -24.84 -23.85 1.08
N ALA A 41 -24.33 -25.04 0.77
CA ALA A 41 -24.39 -26.18 1.67
C ALA A 41 -23.47 -25.93 2.89
N ARG A 42 -23.86 -26.43 4.08
CA ARG A 42 -23.10 -26.27 5.33
C ARG A 42 -21.68 -26.82 5.24
N ASN A 43 -21.46 -27.91 4.47
CA ASN A 43 -20.11 -28.44 4.26
C ASN A 43 -19.25 -27.48 3.44
N THR A 44 -19.79 -26.87 2.38
CA THR A 44 -19.10 -25.88 1.56
C THR A 44 -18.70 -24.66 2.40
N LEU A 45 -19.61 -24.16 3.27
CA LEU A 45 -19.28 -23.09 4.20
C LEU A 45 -18.19 -23.50 5.19
N ARG A 46 -18.27 -24.71 5.76
CA ARG A 46 -17.26 -25.19 6.72
C ARG A 46 -15.87 -25.23 6.09
N ASP A 47 -15.77 -25.72 4.85
CA ASP A 47 -14.49 -25.80 4.13
C ASP A 47 -13.94 -24.39 3.81
N ALA A 48 -14.83 -23.43 3.49
CA ALA A 48 -14.46 -22.03 3.30
C ALA A 48 -13.97 -21.37 4.60
N LEU A 49 -14.67 -21.59 5.74
CA LEU A 49 -14.26 -21.07 7.04
C LEU A 49 -12.92 -21.67 7.48
N PHE A 50 -12.70 -22.96 7.26
CA PHE A 50 -11.42 -23.62 7.53
C PHE A 50 -10.27 -23.05 6.72
N GLN A 51 -10.51 -22.71 5.45
CA GLN A 51 -9.51 -22.02 4.63
C GLN A 51 -9.18 -20.64 5.22
N LEU A 52 -10.19 -19.84 5.55
CA LEU A 52 -9.99 -18.50 6.14
C LEU A 52 -9.33 -18.56 7.52
N GLU A 53 -9.55 -19.62 8.27
CA GLU A 53 -8.86 -19.86 9.56
C GLU A 53 -7.38 -20.19 9.34
N LYS A 54 -7.04 -20.99 8.32
CA LYS A 54 -5.63 -21.21 7.91
C LYS A 54 -4.93 -19.93 7.46
N GLU A 55 -5.67 -19.04 6.81
CA GLU A 55 -5.19 -17.73 6.40
C GLU A 55 -5.09 -16.73 7.57
N GLY A 56 -5.54 -17.13 8.77
CA GLY A 56 -5.49 -16.28 9.96
C GLY A 56 -6.54 -15.16 9.98
N LEU A 57 -7.53 -15.18 9.09
CA LEU A 57 -8.62 -14.20 9.04
C LEU A 57 -9.75 -14.52 10.02
N LEU A 58 -9.86 -15.77 10.44
CA LEU A 58 -10.86 -16.28 11.38
C LEU A 58 -10.22 -17.10 12.48
N GLU A 59 -10.88 -17.17 13.64
CA GLU A 59 -10.55 -18.04 14.77
C GLU A 59 -11.82 -18.76 15.23
N THR A 60 -11.82 -20.09 15.20
CA THR A 60 -12.91 -20.88 15.74
C THR A 60 -12.66 -21.25 17.19
N ARG A 61 -13.51 -20.77 18.10
CA ARG A 61 -13.46 -21.08 19.53
C ARG A 61 -14.48 -22.13 19.85
N PRO A 62 -14.07 -23.35 20.28
CA PRO A 62 -14.97 -24.44 20.58
C PRO A 62 -16.07 -24.00 21.55
N GLY A 63 -17.33 -24.29 21.21
CA GLY A 63 -18.50 -23.92 22.02
C GLY A 63 -18.89 -22.44 21.99
N SER A 64 -18.04 -21.55 21.45
CA SER A 64 -18.26 -20.09 21.42
C SER A 64 -18.62 -19.57 20.02
N GLY A 65 -18.03 -20.11 18.96
CA GLY A 65 -18.30 -19.73 17.58
C GLY A 65 -17.03 -19.34 16.82
N THR A 66 -17.21 -18.79 15.62
CA THR A 66 -16.13 -18.30 14.77
C THR A 66 -16.09 -16.78 14.83
N TYR A 67 -14.91 -16.22 15.01
CA TYR A 67 -14.66 -14.79 15.18
C TYR A 67 -13.74 -14.29 14.09
N VAL A 68 -13.96 -13.06 13.64
CA VAL A 68 -12.99 -12.35 12.79
C VAL A 68 -11.75 -12.05 13.62
N THR A 69 -10.63 -12.58 13.22
CA THR A 69 -9.36 -12.20 13.83
C THR A 69 -8.89 -10.85 13.28
N ALA A 70 -8.05 -10.13 14.03
CA ALA A 70 -7.16 -9.21 13.35
C ALA A 70 -6.34 -10.07 12.38
N PRO A 71 -6.18 -9.68 11.09
CA PRO A 71 -5.19 -10.36 10.27
C PRO A 71 -3.93 -10.42 11.13
N LYS A 72 -3.32 -11.62 11.26
CA LYS A 72 -1.97 -11.69 11.80
C LYS A 72 -1.23 -10.62 11.07
N GLN A 73 -0.82 -9.57 11.76
CA GLN A 73 0.11 -8.61 11.19
C GLN A 73 1.25 -9.49 10.73
N GLU A 74 1.35 -9.70 9.41
CA GLU A 74 2.46 -10.49 8.87
C GLU A 74 3.68 -9.90 9.54
N ALA A 75 4.43 -10.71 10.25
CA ALA A 75 5.60 -10.23 10.95
C ALA A 75 6.41 -9.48 9.90
N ILE A 76 6.67 -8.20 10.14
CA ILE A 76 7.47 -7.38 9.23
C ILE A 76 8.74 -8.18 8.97
N PRO A 77 9.09 -8.50 7.70
CA PRO A 77 10.32 -9.24 7.45
C PRO A 77 11.50 -8.52 8.10
N ALA A 78 12.39 -9.25 8.76
CA ALA A 78 13.53 -8.66 9.46
C ALA A 78 14.31 -7.66 8.59
N ALA A 79 14.47 -7.96 7.29
CA ALA A 79 15.10 -7.06 6.32
C ALA A 79 14.36 -5.73 6.13
N VAL A 80 13.05 -5.69 6.41
CA VAL A 80 12.25 -4.44 6.35
C VAL A 80 12.33 -3.72 7.69
N GLU A 81 12.30 -4.47 8.80
CA GLU A 81 12.36 -3.92 10.17
C GLU A 81 13.73 -3.28 10.46
N GLU A 82 14.81 -3.88 9.94
CA GLU A 82 16.20 -3.42 10.13
C GLU A 82 16.70 -2.45 9.05
N ALA A 83 15.87 -2.17 8.03
CA ALA A 83 16.28 -1.35 6.90
C ALA A 83 16.57 0.10 7.29
N THR A 84 17.74 0.58 6.93
CA THR A 84 18.15 1.97 7.15
C THR A 84 17.50 2.93 6.12
N PRO A 85 17.40 4.25 6.42
CA PRO A 85 16.90 5.22 5.46
C PRO A 85 17.68 5.27 4.12
N LEU A 86 18.98 5.00 4.12
CA LEU A 86 19.80 4.96 2.90
C LEU A 86 19.52 3.72 2.07
N GLU A 87 19.40 2.54 2.69
CA GLU A 87 19.00 1.30 2.00
C GLU A 87 17.61 1.43 1.38
N LEU A 88 16.68 2.10 2.06
CA LEU A 88 15.36 2.42 1.52
C LEU A 88 15.48 3.25 0.23
N ILE A 89 16.27 4.31 0.24
CA ILE A 89 16.46 5.18 -0.95
C ILE A 89 17.13 4.38 -2.08
N ASP A 90 18.13 3.55 -1.79
CA ASP A 90 18.80 2.72 -2.81
C ASP A 90 17.82 1.71 -3.45
N ALA A 91 16.96 1.08 -2.66
CA ALA A 91 15.88 0.21 -3.18
C ALA A 91 14.90 0.97 -4.07
N ARG A 92 14.51 2.18 -3.69
CA ARG A 92 13.65 3.06 -4.48
C ARG A 92 14.33 3.46 -5.81
N PHE A 93 15.61 3.80 -5.80
CA PHE A 93 16.39 4.06 -7.02
C PHE A 93 16.40 2.89 -8.01
N ALA A 94 16.47 1.67 -7.49
CA ALA A 94 16.45 0.47 -8.33
C ALA A 94 15.10 0.23 -8.99
N LEU A 95 13.98 0.57 -8.33
CA LEU A 95 12.64 0.18 -8.75
C LEU A 95 11.85 1.34 -9.40
N GLU A 96 11.78 2.51 -8.76
CA GLU A 96 10.80 3.54 -9.10
C GLU A 96 11.00 4.20 -10.47
N PRO A 97 12.23 4.43 -10.96
CA PRO A 97 12.43 4.92 -12.33
C PRO A 97 11.88 3.95 -13.40
N HIS A 98 11.99 2.63 -13.12
CA HIS A 98 11.42 1.62 -14.01
C HIS A 98 9.89 1.54 -13.87
N ILE A 99 9.36 1.68 -12.66
CA ILE A 99 7.92 1.80 -12.41
C ILE A 99 7.35 2.96 -13.22
N CYS A 100 8.00 4.12 -13.24
CA CYS A 100 7.57 5.26 -14.05
C CYS A 100 7.49 4.92 -15.56
N ARG A 101 8.43 4.15 -16.10
CA ARG A 101 8.35 3.67 -17.49
C ARG A 101 7.14 2.78 -17.73
N LEU A 102 6.89 1.85 -16.82
CA LEU A 102 5.73 0.95 -16.89
C LEU A 102 4.39 1.70 -16.73
N CYS A 103 4.35 2.74 -15.89
CA CYS A 103 3.19 3.61 -15.76
C CYS A 103 2.81 4.24 -17.10
N VAL A 104 3.79 4.70 -17.87
CA VAL A 104 3.51 5.27 -19.21
C VAL A 104 2.80 4.26 -20.12
N LEU A 105 3.11 2.96 -19.97
CA LEU A 105 2.54 1.89 -20.80
C LEU A 105 1.17 1.42 -20.31
N HIS A 106 0.95 1.39 -19.00
CA HIS A 106 -0.18 0.69 -18.40
C HIS A 106 -1.20 1.59 -17.71
N SER A 107 -0.84 2.84 -17.35
CA SER A 107 -1.74 3.75 -16.64
C SER A 107 -2.95 4.15 -17.48
N ARG A 108 -4.09 4.19 -16.83
CA ARG A 108 -5.36 4.66 -17.34
C ARG A 108 -5.62 6.09 -16.89
N ARG A 109 -6.70 6.68 -17.37
CA ARG A 109 -7.10 8.04 -16.99
C ARG A 109 -7.31 8.18 -15.48
N GLU A 110 -7.97 7.20 -14.90
CA GLU A 110 -8.31 7.19 -13.47
C GLU A 110 -7.05 7.20 -12.59
N ASP A 111 -5.97 6.54 -13.02
CA ASP A 111 -4.69 6.53 -12.29
C ASP A 111 -4.08 7.93 -12.22
N PHE A 112 -4.16 8.69 -13.31
CA PHE A 112 -3.67 10.08 -13.33
C PHE A 112 -4.52 11.01 -12.47
N GLU A 113 -5.82 10.75 -12.32
CA GLU A 113 -6.71 11.50 -11.43
C GLU A 113 -6.34 11.24 -9.97
N VAL A 114 -6.02 9.99 -9.61
CA VAL A 114 -5.50 9.63 -8.27
C VAL A 114 -4.17 10.32 -7.99
N LEU A 115 -3.20 10.22 -8.90
CA LEU A 115 -1.88 10.84 -8.75
C LEU A 115 -1.98 12.36 -8.62
N ASP A 116 -2.88 13.00 -9.36
CA ASP A 116 -3.12 14.44 -9.29
C ASP A 116 -3.70 14.86 -7.93
N THR A 117 -4.65 14.08 -7.41
CA THR A 117 -5.22 14.28 -6.07
C THR A 117 -4.15 14.18 -4.99
N LEU A 118 -3.23 13.21 -5.12
CA LEU A 118 -2.13 13.03 -4.16
C LEU A 118 -1.12 14.17 -4.24
N CYS A 119 -0.80 14.67 -5.44
CA CYS A 119 -0.01 15.88 -5.60
C CYS A 119 -0.67 17.10 -4.93
N ALA A 120 -1.98 17.25 -5.10
CA ALA A 120 -2.72 18.36 -4.46
C ALA A 120 -2.74 18.23 -2.92
N ARG A 121 -2.84 17.01 -2.37
CA ARG A 121 -2.70 16.78 -0.92
C ARG A 121 -1.32 17.17 -0.42
N MET A 122 -0.24 16.79 -1.10
CA MET A 122 1.12 17.19 -0.76
C MET A 122 1.31 18.71 -0.82
N GLU A 123 0.74 19.37 -1.83
CA GLU A 123 0.79 20.83 -1.99
C GLU A 123 0.03 21.58 -0.88
N ALA A 124 -1.05 20.99 -0.37
CA ALA A 124 -1.81 21.53 0.75
C ALA A 124 -1.12 21.33 2.12
N SER A 125 -0.08 20.49 2.19
CA SER A 125 0.63 20.11 3.42
C SER A 125 1.97 20.82 3.59
N LEU A 126 2.11 22.10 3.20
CA LEU A 126 3.37 22.84 3.27
C LEU A 126 3.89 23.04 4.70
N ASP A 127 2.99 23.20 5.64
CA ASP A 127 3.23 23.39 7.07
C ASP A 127 2.88 22.15 7.90
N ASP A 128 2.55 21.02 7.23
CA ASP A 128 2.24 19.71 7.82
C ASP A 128 3.17 18.62 7.27
N PRO A 129 4.38 18.43 7.86
CA PRO A 129 5.31 17.39 7.42
C PRO A 129 4.75 15.96 7.49
N ILE A 130 3.83 15.71 8.43
CA ILE A 130 3.20 14.38 8.58
C ILE A 130 2.24 14.13 7.43
N GLY A 131 1.31 15.04 7.20
CA GLY A 131 0.36 14.94 6.08
C GLY A 131 1.05 14.90 4.72
N PHE A 132 2.16 15.65 4.56
CA PHE A 132 3.02 15.55 3.38
C PHE A 132 3.60 14.14 3.24
N ALA A 133 4.21 13.59 4.30
CA ALA A 133 4.86 12.28 4.26
C ALA A 133 3.88 11.14 3.95
N GLU A 134 2.64 11.21 4.45
CA GLU A 134 1.58 10.26 4.12
C GLU A 134 1.18 10.34 2.64
N ALA A 135 0.90 11.54 2.14
CA ALA A 135 0.51 11.75 0.74
C ALA A 135 1.64 11.37 -0.24
N ASP A 136 2.90 11.62 0.12
CA ASP A 136 4.10 11.21 -0.61
C ASP A 136 4.21 9.67 -0.67
N THR A 137 3.97 8.99 0.44
CA THR A 137 3.95 7.52 0.49
C THR A 137 2.86 6.94 -0.39
N ASP A 138 1.65 7.51 -0.32
CA ASP A 138 0.52 7.13 -1.15
C ASP A 138 0.80 7.35 -2.65
N PHE A 139 1.48 8.43 -3.02
CA PHE A 139 1.85 8.74 -4.40
C PHE A 139 2.76 7.64 -5.01
N HIS A 140 3.80 7.22 -4.30
CA HIS A 140 4.69 6.14 -4.75
C HIS A 140 3.96 4.79 -4.81
N GLY A 141 3.04 4.52 -3.89
CA GLY A 141 2.15 3.35 -3.93
C GLY A 141 1.20 3.38 -5.14
N ALA A 142 0.63 4.54 -5.46
CA ALA A 142 -0.23 4.74 -6.62
C ALA A 142 0.51 4.56 -7.95
N LEU A 143 1.77 5.02 -8.05
CA LEU A 143 2.62 4.73 -9.20
C LEU A 143 2.79 3.22 -9.41
N ALA A 144 3.14 2.47 -8.36
CA ALA A 144 3.27 1.02 -8.46
C ALA A 144 1.95 0.36 -8.88
N SER A 145 0.84 0.78 -8.30
CA SER A 145 -0.51 0.28 -8.63
C SER A 145 -0.88 0.51 -10.09
N SER A 146 -0.47 1.65 -10.65
CA SER A 146 -0.70 2.03 -12.05
C SER A 146 0.00 1.11 -13.05
N THR A 147 1.04 0.36 -12.62
CA THR A 147 1.72 -0.61 -13.47
C THR A 147 0.92 -1.88 -13.73
N ARG A 148 -0.08 -2.19 -12.91
CA ARG A 148 -0.82 -3.47 -12.91
C ARG A 148 0.06 -4.71 -12.67
N ASN A 149 1.27 -4.52 -12.13
CA ASN A 149 2.21 -5.58 -11.80
C ASN A 149 2.14 -5.88 -10.30
N ASN A 150 1.48 -6.97 -9.94
CA ASN A 150 1.25 -7.33 -8.54
C ASN A 150 2.54 -7.52 -7.74
N LEU A 151 3.64 -7.97 -8.39
CA LEU A 151 4.92 -8.12 -7.70
C LEU A 151 5.54 -6.75 -7.38
N LEU A 152 5.51 -5.80 -8.30
CA LEU A 152 5.98 -4.43 -8.04
C LEU A 152 5.13 -3.71 -7.01
N ILE A 153 3.81 -3.91 -7.03
CA ILE A 153 2.89 -3.38 -6.03
C ILE A 153 3.27 -3.91 -4.64
N TRP A 154 3.51 -5.22 -4.53
CA TRP A 154 3.93 -5.84 -3.28
C TRP A 154 5.29 -5.33 -2.80
N LEU A 155 6.30 -5.24 -3.69
CA LEU A 155 7.63 -4.73 -3.35
C LEU A 155 7.58 -3.28 -2.84
N ILE A 156 6.85 -2.40 -3.52
CA ILE A 156 6.66 -1.01 -3.07
C ILE A 156 5.86 -0.95 -1.76
N GLY A 157 4.93 -1.87 -1.55
CA GLY A 157 4.24 -2.02 -0.26
C GLY A 157 5.21 -2.32 0.88
N GLN A 158 6.20 -3.22 0.69
CA GLN A 158 7.23 -3.50 1.68
C GLN A 158 8.13 -2.26 1.93
N ILE A 159 8.53 -1.56 0.87
CA ILE A 159 9.28 -0.30 0.97
C ILE A 159 8.49 0.76 1.75
N ASN A 160 7.19 0.88 1.50
CA ASN A 160 6.34 1.81 2.22
C ASN A 160 6.16 1.43 3.70
N THR A 161 6.27 0.14 4.06
CA THR A 161 6.31 -0.30 5.47
C THR A 161 7.55 0.26 6.19
N VAL A 162 8.74 0.25 5.56
CA VAL A 162 9.95 0.89 6.13
C VAL A 162 9.69 2.36 6.44
N ARG A 163 8.92 3.06 5.59
CA ARG A 163 8.60 4.49 5.76
C ARG A 163 7.69 4.77 6.97
N SER A 164 7.04 3.76 7.52
CA SER A 164 6.23 3.87 8.75
C SER A 164 7.00 3.56 10.03
N LEU A 165 8.27 3.13 9.93
CA LEU A 165 9.11 2.85 11.10
C LEU A 165 9.54 4.15 11.80
N ASP A 166 9.75 4.06 13.11
CA ASP A 166 10.08 5.21 13.98
C ASP A 166 11.34 5.95 13.52
N GLU A 167 12.35 5.22 13.08
CA GLU A 167 13.61 5.81 12.61
C GLU A 167 13.39 6.66 11.36
N TRP A 168 12.67 6.13 10.36
CA TRP A 168 12.31 6.87 9.17
C TRP A 168 11.46 8.09 9.50
N THR A 169 10.45 7.94 10.33
CA THR A 169 9.55 9.03 10.75
C THR A 169 10.35 10.15 11.41
N ARG A 170 11.29 9.79 12.30
CA ARG A 170 12.19 10.77 12.97
C ARG A 170 13.05 11.51 11.94
N MET A 171 13.69 10.78 11.01
CA MET A 171 14.50 11.38 9.95
C MET A 171 13.68 12.32 9.06
N ARG A 172 12.45 11.96 8.75
CA ARG A 172 11.53 12.81 7.98
C ARG A 172 11.23 14.12 8.72
N HIS A 173 10.98 14.10 10.01
CA HIS A 173 10.77 15.31 10.80
C HIS A 173 11.99 16.25 10.78
N LEU A 174 13.20 15.71 10.71
CA LEU A 174 14.43 16.51 10.64
C LEU A 174 14.72 17.07 9.24
N THR A 175 14.21 16.42 8.19
CA THR A 175 14.54 16.75 6.79
C THR A 175 13.44 17.51 6.06
N LEU A 176 12.19 17.52 6.55
CA LEU A 176 11.05 18.16 5.90
C LEU A 176 10.81 19.55 6.50
N ASP A 177 11.43 20.56 5.90
CA ASP A 177 11.02 21.95 6.06
C ASP A 177 10.16 22.40 4.87
N GLU A 178 9.57 23.59 4.96
CA GLU A 178 8.71 24.15 3.93
C GLU A 178 9.44 24.26 2.57
N GLN A 179 10.72 24.59 2.56
CA GLN A 179 11.50 24.73 1.33
C GLN A 179 11.67 23.38 0.63
N ILE A 180 12.02 22.35 1.38
CA ILE A 180 12.16 20.97 0.87
C ILE A 180 10.82 20.42 0.39
N ILE A 181 9.74 20.66 1.13
CA ILE A 181 8.38 20.25 0.72
C ILE A 181 8.01 20.91 -0.60
N ARG A 182 8.24 22.22 -0.78
CA ARG A 182 8.02 22.91 -2.05
C ARG A 182 8.82 22.31 -3.20
N GLN A 183 10.08 21.95 -2.95
CA GLN A 183 10.93 21.31 -3.95
C GLN A 183 10.40 19.94 -4.35
N TYR A 184 10.02 19.11 -3.39
CA TYR A 184 9.43 17.79 -3.65
C TYR A 184 8.09 17.90 -4.41
N ASN A 185 7.23 18.84 -4.04
CA ASN A 185 5.97 19.10 -4.75
C ASN A 185 6.21 19.42 -6.23
N ALA A 186 7.17 20.31 -6.54
CA ALA A 186 7.53 20.60 -7.91
C ALA A 186 8.03 19.36 -8.65
N GLN A 187 8.86 18.54 -8.02
CA GLN A 187 9.39 17.32 -8.63
C GLN A 187 8.31 16.27 -8.87
N HIS A 188 7.36 16.06 -7.93
CA HIS A 188 6.23 15.15 -8.13
C HIS A 188 5.35 15.60 -9.32
N ARG A 189 5.11 16.93 -9.46
CA ARG A 189 4.40 17.48 -10.63
C ARG A 189 5.15 17.23 -11.92
N GLU A 190 6.48 17.34 -11.91
CA GLU A 190 7.30 17.03 -13.11
C GLU A 190 7.20 15.55 -13.51
N VAL A 191 7.24 14.62 -12.53
CA VAL A 191 7.01 13.21 -12.78
C VAL A 191 5.64 12.98 -13.38
N LEU A 192 4.57 13.50 -12.77
CA LEU A 192 3.20 13.34 -13.24
C LEU A 192 3.01 13.94 -14.66
N ASN A 193 3.60 15.10 -14.93
CA ASN A 193 3.54 15.72 -16.26
C ASN A 193 4.21 14.84 -17.33
N ALA A 194 5.39 14.27 -17.03
CA ALA A 194 6.08 13.36 -17.95
C ALA A 194 5.25 12.07 -18.19
N LEU A 195 4.60 11.53 -17.16
CA LEU A 195 3.69 10.38 -17.30
C LEU A 195 2.48 10.70 -18.18
N ARG A 196 1.84 11.86 -17.99
CA ARG A 196 0.70 12.34 -18.81
C ARG A 196 1.10 12.58 -20.25
N SER A 197 2.30 13.09 -20.48
CA SER A 197 2.86 13.30 -21.82
C SER A 197 3.32 12.00 -22.49
N ARG A 198 3.20 10.85 -21.81
CA ARG A 198 3.65 9.55 -22.32
C ARG A 198 5.13 9.51 -22.69
N GLU A 199 5.97 10.16 -21.87
CA GLU A 199 7.42 10.25 -22.05
C GLU A 199 8.15 9.36 -21.03
N PRO A 200 8.38 8.05 -21.29
CA PRO A 200 8.83 7.09 -20.29
C PRO A 200 10.23 7.42 -19.74
N GLU A 201 11.16 7.82 -20.61
CA GLU A 201 12.52 8.15 -20.17
C GLU A 201 12.56 9.46 -19.37
N ARG A 202 11.77 10.45 -19.76
CA ARG A 202 11.65 11.69 -19.00
C ARG A 202 11.05 11.44 -17.61
N ALA A 203 9.99 10.61 -17.51
CA ALA A 203 9.40 10.25 -16.24
C ALA A 203 10.41 9.54 -15.33
N ALA A 204 11.19 8.60 -15.88
CA ALA A 204 12.25 7.91 -15.14
C ALA A 204 13.38 8.85 -14.67
N VAL A 205 13.79 9.80 -15.50
CA VAL A 205 14.81 10.81 -15.15
C VAL A 205 14.29 11.71 -14.03
N LYS A 206 13.04 12.20 -14.13
CA LYS A 206 12.43 13.06 -13.11
C LYS A 206 12.27 12.34 -11.77
N MET A 207 11.94 11.06 -11.77
CA MET A 207 11.93 10.24 -10.57
C MET A 207 13.33 10.11 -9.95
N LYS A 208 14.38 9.90 -10.75
CA LYS A 208 15.76 9.87 -10.24
C LYS A 208 16.18 11.20 -9.62
N GLU A 209 15.86 12.32 -10.24
CA GLU A 209 16.13 13.67 -9.69
C GLU A 209 15.44 13.88 -8.34
N HIS A 210 14.18 13.43 -8.22
CA HIS A 210 13.44 13.46 -6.96
C HIS A 210 14.10 12.61 -5.87
N LEU A 211 14.47 11.37 -6.18
CA LEU A 211 15.13 10.46 -5.24
C LEU A 211 16.51 10.96 -4.82
N GLU A 212 17.27 11.60 -5.72
CA GLU A 212 18.56 12.21 -5.41
C GLU A 212 18.37 13.36 -4.41
N THR A 213 17.35 14.20 -4.59
CA THR A 213 17.02 15.25 -3.63
C THR A 213 16.73 14.66 -2.25
N ALA A 214 15.95 13.56 -2.19
CA ALA A 214 15.64 12.87 -0.96
C ALA A 214 16.89 12.28 -0.29
N ARG A 215 17.78 11.65 -1.08
CA ARG A 215 19.06 11.12 -0.61
C ARG A 215 19.93 12.20 0.02
N MET A 216 20.11 13.31 -0.67
CA MET A 216 20.90 14.43 -0.18
C MET A 216 20.34 15.06 1.10
N SER A 217 19.01 15.11 1.23
CA SER A 217 18.37 15.60 2.45
C SER A 217 18.63 14.67 3.65
N LEU A 218 18.55 13.35 3.44
CA LEU A 218 18.87 12.37 4.48
C LEU A 218 20.35 12.41 4.90
N MET A 219 21.27 12.53 3.95
CA MET A 219 22.70 12.58 4.24
C MET A 219 23.05 13.81 5.09
N ARG A 220 22.49 14.98 4.76
CA ARG A 220 22.69 16.20 5.56
C ARG A 220 22.16 16.06 6.99
N ALA A 221 21.02 15.41 7.17
CA ALA A 221 20.45 15.20 8.51
C ALA A 221 21.25 14.18 9.34
N ALA A 222 21.96 13.25 8.70
CA ALA A 222 22.83 12.30 9.41
C ALA A 222 24.18 12.93 9.85
N GLU A 223 24.57 14.06 9.27
CA GLU A 223 25.79 14.80 9.61
C GLU A 223 25.56 15.92 10.65
N ALA A 224 24.30 16.25 10.94
CA ALA A 224 23.89 17.32 11.86
C ALA A 224 23.62 16.82 13.28
#